data_c41b83502be02c9a4b2502c1da366ee8
#
_entry.id   c41b83502be02c9a4b2502c1da366ee8
#
_cell.length_a   1.000
_cell.length_b   1.000
_cell.length_c   1.000
_cell.angle_alpha   90.00
_cell.angle_beta   90.00
_cell.angle_gamma   90.00
#
_symmetry.space_group_name_H-M   'P 1'
#
loop_
_entity.id
_entity.type
_entity.pdbx_description
1 polymer ?
#
loop_
_entity_poly.entity_id
_entity_poly.type
_entity_poly.pdbx_seq_one_letter_code
_entity_poly.pdbx_strand_id
1 'polypeptide(L)'
;MISVPFGRLQRFAVVGSPSYFEKRAKPGTPSDLIGHVCIRSRTPSGILEPWQFSRRGKTLRVEVKGIVTLDQPTLMLDAARDGLGLAYLTEFNVAADLTAGALVRVLTDWTPSFGDLCLYYAGRQTPAGLRALVDLIREQAFT
;
A
#
# COMPACT_ATOMS: atom_id res chain seq x y z
N MET A 1 -8.07 -12.21 15.28
CA MET A 1 -6.65 -12.49 15.55
C MET A 1 -5.79 -11.76 14.55
N ILE A 2 -4.71 -11.17 14.99
CA ILE A 2 -3.81 -10.49 14.09
C ILE A 2 -2.92 -11.53 13.43
N SER A 3 -3.08 -11.68 12.13
CA SER A 3 -2.19 -12.54 11.36
C SER A 3 -1.09 -11.64 10.79
N VAL A 4 -0.07 -11.39 11.59
CA VAL A 4 1.04 -10.56 11.17
C VAL A 4 2.21 -11.46 10.80
N PRO A 5 2.63 -11.47 9.54
CA PRO A 5 3.84 -12.18 9.17
C PRO A 5 5.01 -11.59 9.94
N PHE A 6 5.73 -12.42 10.63
CA PHE A 6 6.83 -11.99 11.46
C PHE A 6 7.87 -11.23 10.63
N GLY A 7 8.20 -10.01 11.05
CA GLY A 7 9.16 -9.17 10.35
C GLY A 7 8.68 -8.58 9.03
N ARG A 8 7.37 -8.65 8.75
CA ARG A 8 6.83 -8.20 7.47
C ARG A 8 5.64 -7.26 7.61
N LEU A 9 5.54 -6.55 8.68
CA LEU A 9 4.57 -5.46 8.77
C LEU A 9 5.07 -4.30 7.93
N GLN A 10 4.43 -4.09 6.81
CA GLN A 10 4.83 -3.05 5.88
C GLN A 10 3.66 -2.16 5.54
N ARG A 11 3.97 -0.90 5.31
CA ARG A 11 3.01 0.06 4.83
C ARG A 11 2.85 -0.11 3.33
N PHE A 12 1.63 0.03 2.86
CA PHE A 12 1.40 0.10 1.43
C PHE A 12 1.48 1.54 0.96
N ALA A 13 1.78 1.69 -0.32
CA ALA A 13 1.87 3.00 -0.94
C ALA A 13 1.25 2.94 -2.32
N VAL A 14 0.53 4.00 -2.69
CA VAL A 14 0.04 4.18 -4.05
C VAL A 14 1.04 5.07 -4.76
N VAL A 15 1.59 4.56 -5.85
CA VAL A 15 2.65 5.25 -6.59
C VAL A 15 2.36 5.30 -8.08
N GLY A 16 2.90 6.32 -8.72
CA GLY A 16 2.87 6.45 -10.17
C GLY A 16 4.11 7.19 -10.64
N SER A 17 4.43 7.07 -11.92
CA SER A 17 5.59 7.78 -12.47
C SER A 17 5.29 9.27 -12.66
N PRO A 18 6.32 10.13 -12.69
CA PRO A 18 6.12 11.53 -13.03
C PRO A 18 5.45 11.71 -14.39
N SER A 19 5.78 10.88 -15.37
CA SER A 19 5.17 10.96 -16.70
C SER A 19 3.68 10.67 -16.68
N TYR A 20 3.25 9.77 -15.81
CA TYR A 20 1.82 9.48 -15.63
C TYR A 20 1.08 10.74 -15.14
N PHE A 21 1.67 11.42 -14.17
CA PHE A 21 1.05 12.61 -13.57
C PHE A 21 1.17 13.88 -14.42
N GLU A 22 1.98 13.86 -15.45
CA GLU A 22 2.03 14.98 -16.41
C GLU A 22 0.70 15.13 -17.15
N LYS A 23 -0.01 14.02 -17.35
CA LYS A 23 -1.27 13.97 -18.08
C LYS A 23 -2.50 13.84 -17.20
N ARG A 24 -2.30 13.62 -15.91
CA ARG A 24 -3.41 13.35 -14.98
C ARG A 24 -3.13 13.99 -13.64
N ALA A 25 -4.15 14.61 -13.07
CA ALA A 25 -4.04 15.18 -11.72
C ALA A 25 -3.83 14.06 -10.70
N LYS A 26 -3.09 14.35 -9.65
CA LYS A 26 -2.88 13.39 -8.55
C LYS A 26 -4.20 13.17 -7.81
N PRO A 27 -4.53 11.91 -7.46
CA PRO A 27 -5.74 11.65 -6.68
C PRO A 27 -5.58 12.22 -5.26
N GLY A 28 -6.60 12.90 -4.78
CA GLY A 28 -6.62 13.44 -3.43
C GLY A 28 -7.35 12.55 -2.43
N THR A 29 -8.22 11.68 -2.92
CA THR A 29 -8.97 10.71 -2.12
C THR A 29 -9.04 9.38 -2.86
N PRO A 30 -9.31 8.27 -2.14
CA PRO A 30 -9.47 6.98 -2.82
C PRO A 30 -10.56 6.95 -3.87
N SER A 31 -11.61 7.74 -3.72
CA SER A 31 -12.69 7.80 -4.72
C SER A 31 -12.21 8.39 -6.05
N ASP A 32 -11.16 9.19 -6.04
CA ASP A 32 -10.58 9.76 -7.26
C ASP A 32 -9.93 8.69 -8.14
N LEU A 33 -9.67 7.51 -7.60
CA LEU A 33 -9.09 6.39 -8.36
C LEU A 33 -10.00 5.89 -9.46
N ILE A 34 -11.28 6.20 -9.41
CA ILE A 34 -12.24 5.85 -10.47
C ILE A 34 -11.80 6.46 -11.81
N GLY A 35 -11.21 7.65 -11.78
CA GLY A 35 -10.74 8.32 -12.99
C GLY A 35 -9.30 7.97 -13.39
N HIS A 36 -8.67 7.04 -12.69
CA HIS A 36 -7.28 6.69 -12.92
C HIS A 36 -7.12 5.28 -13.49
N VAL A 37 -6.01 5.07 -14.18
CA VAL A 37 -5.61 3.75 -14.62
C VAL A 37 -4.79 3.12 -13.51
N CYS A 38 -5.20 1.94 -13.07
CA CYS A 38 -4.54 1.26 -11.96
C CYS A 38 -4.01 -0.11 -12.41
N ILE A 39 -2.85 -0.46 -11.87
CA ILE A 39 -2.25 -1.77 -12.11
C ILE A 39 -2.79 -2.69 -11.03
N ARG A 40 -3.63 -3.63 -11.43
CA ARG A 40 -4.31 -4.50 -10.47
C ARG A 40 -3.40 -5.66 -10.06
N SER A 41 -3.58 -6.11 -8.83
CA SER A 41 -2.84 -7.24 -8.28
C SER A 41 -3.77 -8.44 -8.13
N ARG A 42 -3.20 -9.63 -8.36
CA ARG A 42 -3.92 -10.89 -8.22
C ARG A 42 -3.15 -11.80 -7.28
N THR A 43 -3.88 -12.50 -6.39
CA THR A 43 -3.28 -13.52 -5.53
C THR A 43 -2.92 -14.76 -6.35
N PRO A 44 -2.05 -15.66 -5.83
CA PRO A 44 -1.77 -16.92 -6.50
C PRO A 44 -3.02 -17.76 -6.79
N SER A 45 -4.08 -17.60 -5.99
CA SER A 45 -5.35 -18.30 -6.21
C SER A 45 -6.21 -17.63 -7.27
N GLY A 46 -5.77 -16.53 -7.87
CA GLY A 46 -6.47 -15.85 -8.95
C GLY A 46 -7.47 -14.79 -8.51
N ILE A 47 -7.49 -14.44 -7.24
CA ILE A 47 -8.40 -13.43 -6.71
C ILE A 47 -7.79 -12.05 -6.86
N LEU A 48 -8.54 -11.10 -7.41
CA LEU A 48 -8.11 -9.70 -7.48
C LEU A 48 -8.06 -9.11 -6.09
N GLU A 49 -6.94 -8.47 -5.75
CA GLU A 49 -6.78 -7.84 -4.46
C GLU A 49 -7.33 -6.42 -4.49
N PRO A 50 -8.29 -6.08 -3.62
CA PRO A 50 -8.75 -4.70 -3.51
C PRO A 50 -7.68 -3.85 -2.84
N TRP A 51 -7.67 -2.57 -3.16
CA TRP A 51 -6.80 -1.61 -2.50
C TRP A 51 -7.48 -1.17 -1.21
N GLN A 52 -6.75 -1.22 -0.10
CA GLN A 52 -7.29 -0.88 1.21
C GLN A 52 -6.72 0.45 1.68
N PHE A 53 -7.61 1.30 2.15
CA PHE A 53 -7.26 2.62 2.65
C PHE A 53 -7.84 2.81 4.03
N SER A 54 -7.17 3.60 4.84
CA SER A 54 -7.65 3.90 6.18
C SER A 54 -7.29 5.34 6.52
N ARG A 55 -8.24 6.05 7.11
CA ARG A 55 -8.02 7.40 7.58
C ARG A 55 -8.96 7.68 8.76
N ARG A 56 -8.37 8.15 9.86
CA ARG A 56 -9.12 8.51 11.07
C ARG A 56 -10.07 7.40 11.55
N GLY A 57 -9.57 6.17 11.54
CA GLY A 57 -10.35 5.02 11.99
C GLY A 57 -11.35 4.48 10.99
N LYS A 58 -11.50 5.10 9.83
CA LYS A 58 -12.35 4.58 8.76
C LYS A 58 -11.53 3.75 7.81
N THR A 59 -12.02 2.56 7.49
CA THR A 59 -11.39 1.67 6.53
C THR A 59 -12.21 1.63 5.25
N LEU A 60 -11.53 1.71 4.12
CA LEU A 60 -12.16 1.76 2.81
C LEU A 60 -11.46 0.75 1.90
N ARG A 61 -12.25 -0.05 1.19
CA ARG A 61 -11.74 -0.98 0.19
C ARG A 61 -12.19 -0.51 -1.18
N VAL A 62 -11.26 -0.37 -2.09
CA VAL A 62 -11.56 0.11 -3.45
C VAL A 62 -11.17 -0.98 -4.44
N GLU A 63 -12.14 -1.40 -5.25
CA GLU A 63 -11.87 -2.26 -6.39
C GLU A 63 -11.49 -1.37 -7.56
N VAL A 64 -10.18 -1.31 -7.83
CA VAL A 64 -9.68 -0.45 -8.88
C VAL A 64 -9.85 -1.09 -10.24
N LYS A 65 -9.95 -0.25 -11.27
CA LYS A 65 -10.04 -0.69 -12.65
C LYS A 65 -8.73 -0.40 -13.37
N GLY A 66 -8.34 -1.31 -14.23
CA GLY A 66 -7.13 -1.13 -15.02
C GLY A 66 -7.05 -2.15 -16.14
N ILE A 67 -6.17 -1.87 -17.08
CA ILE A 67 -5.97 -2.72 -18.25
C ILE A 67 -4.97 -3.85 -18.00
N VAL A 68 -4.22 -3.75 -16.90
CA VAL A 68 -3.18 -4.72 -16.58
C VAL A 68 -3.45 -5.32 -15.20
N THR A 69 -3.33 -6.64 -15.13
CA THR A 69 -3.41 -7.37 -13.87
C THR A 69 -2.16 -8.23 -13.75
N LEU A 70 -1.42 -8.05 -12.67
CA LEU A 70 -0.14 -8.71 -12.44
C LEU A 70 -0.14 -9.40 -11.09
N ASP A 71 0.72 -10.41 -10.95
CA ASP A 71 0.82 -11.18 -9.70
C ASP A 71 2.19 -11.05 -9.02
N GLN A 72 3.10 -10.28 -9.60
CA GLN A 72 4.43 -10.09 -9.04
C GLN A 72 4.75 -8.62 -8.82
N PRO A 73 5.24 -8.25 -7.62
CA PRO A 73 5.58 -6.85 -7.32
C PRO A 73 6.61 -6.25 -8.26
N THR A 74 7.58 -7.02 -8.72
CA THR A 74 8.62 -6.52 -9.64
C THR A 74 8.04 -6.09 -10.97
N LEU A 75 7.07 -6.85 -11.50
CA LEU A 75 6.40 -6.49 -12.74
C LEU A 75 5.50 -5.28 -12.56
N MET A 76 4.83 -5.19 -11.42
CA MET A 76 3.99 -4.03 -11.09
C MET A 76 4.83 -2.77 -10.98
N LEU A 77 6.01 -2.88 -10.39
CA LEU A 77 6.94 -1.77 -10.24
C LEU A 77 7.43 -1.28 -11.61
N ASP A 78 7.79 -2.21 -12.50
CA ASP A 78 8.22 -1.87 -13.86
C ASP A 78 7.10 -1.18 -14.63
N ALA A 79 5.87 -1.69 -14.53
CA ALA A 79 4.72 -1.09 -15.19
C ALA A 79 4.47 0.34 -14.70
N ALA A 80 4.58 0.56 -13.38
CA ALA A 80 4.42 1.89 -12.81
C ALA A 80 5.51 2.85 -13.27
N ARG A 81 6.76 2.39 -13.32
CA ARG A 81 7.87 3.20 -13.81
C ARG A 81 7.67 3.63 -15.26
N ASP A 82 7.08 2.76 -16.07
CA ASP A 82 6.81 3.03 -17.47
C ASP A 82 5.58 3.92 -17.68
N GLY A 83 4.91 4.32 -16.63
CA GLY A 83 3.76 5.22 -16.73
C GLY A 83 2.47 4.56 -17.14
N LEU A 84 2.36 3.24 -17.00
CA LEU A 84 1.14 2.52 -17.37
C LEU A 84 -0.03 2.80 -16.45
N GLY A 85 0.24 3.20 -15.20
CA GLY A 85 -0.81 3.49 -14.25
C GLY A 85 -0.28 3.61 -12.84
N LEU A 86 -1.21 3.68 -11.89
CA LEU A 86 -0.90 3.69 -10.47
C LEU A 86 -0.75 2.26 -9.95
N ALA A 87 0.17 2.05 -9.03
CA ALA A 87 0.39 0.75 -8.40
C ALA A 87 0.23 0.86 -6.88
N TYR A 88 -0.27 -0.20 -6.27
CA TYR A 88 -0.42 -0.34 -4.83
C TYR A 88 0.58 -1.40 -4.38
N LEU A 89 1.70 -0.94 -3.83
CA LEU A 89 2.83 -1.78 -3.48
C LEU A 89 3.28 -1.49 -2.05
N THR A 90 4.02 -2.43 -1.45
CA THR A 90 4.58 -2.17 -0.14
C THR A 90 5.59 -1.04 -0.22
N GLU A 91 5.68 -0.26 0.85
CA GLU A 91 6.64 0.85 0.93
C GLU A 91 8.07 0.35 0.71
N PHE A 92 8.36 -0.85 1.19
CA PHE A 92 9.68 -1.47 1.00
C PHE A 92 10.02 -1.61 -0.49
N ASN A 93 9.06 -2.03 -1.30
CA ASN A 93 9.30 -2.25 -2.73
C ASN A 93 9.51 -0.96 -3.51
N VAL A 94 8.97 0.16 -3.04
CA VAL A 94 9.02 1.43 -3.78
C VAL A 94 9.98 2.45 -3.18
N ALA A 95 10.61 2.14 -2.04
CA ALA A 95 11.44 3.09 -1.32
C ALA A 95 12.57 3.67 -2.17
N ALA A 96 13.29 2.83 -2.90
CA ALA A 96 14.39 3.29 -3.73
C ALA A 96 13.91 4.21 -4.86
N ASP A 97 12.78 3.87 -5.47
CA ASP A 97 12.21 4.67 -6.55
C ASP A 97 11.66 6.00 -6.08
N LEU A 98 11.09 6.03 -4.87
CA LEU A 98 10.64 7.29 -4.27
C LEU A 98 11.83 8.21 -4.00
N THR A 99 12.91 7.66 -3.45
CA THR A 99 14.12 8.42 -3.18
C THR A 99 14.75 8.95 -4.46
N ALA A 100 14.77 8.14 -5.51
CA ALA A 100 15.36 8.51 -6.80
C ALA A 100 14.46 9.42 -7.63
N GLY A 101 13.20 9.59 -7.25
CA GLY A 101 12.26 10.38 -8.02
C GLY A 101 11.66 9.66 -9.24
N ALA A 102 11.92 8.36 -9.38
CA ALA A 102 11.34 7.56 -10.46
C ALA A 102 9.85 7.30 -10.26
N LEU A 103 9.40 7.33 -9.02
CA LEU A 103 7.98 7.20 -8.65
C LEU A 103 7.59 8.32 -7.69
N VAL A 104 6.32 8.69 -7.73
CA VAL A 104 5.73 9.68 -6.84
C VAL A 104 4.63 9.01 -6.04
N ARG A 105 4.64 9.22 -4.74
CA ARG A 105 3.63 8.66 -3.84
C ARG A 105 2.43 9.59 -3.74
N VAL A 106 1.24 9.00 -3.79
CA VAL A 106 -0.02 9.74 -3.62
C VAL A 106 -0.86 9.04 -2.56
N LEU A 107 -1.91 9.70 -2.09
CA LEU A 107 -2.83 9.18 -1.07
C LEU A 107 -2.11 8.77 0.22
N THR A 108 -1.08 9.50 0.59
CA THR A 108 -0.24 9.19 1.76
C THR A 108 -1.07 9.15 3.04
N ASP A 109 -2.04 10.06 3.18
CA ASP A 109 -2.89 10.13 4.37
C ASP A 109 -3.89 8.96 4.47
N TRP A 110 -4.05 8.21 3.40
CA TRP A 110 -5.02 7.12 3.31
C TRP A 110 -4.37 5.75 3.38
N THR A 111 -3.05 5.66 3.30
CA THR A 111 -2.35 4.38 3.40
C THR A 111 -1.85 4.21 4.83
N PRO A 112 -2.36 3.18 5.54
CA PRO A 112 -2.04 3.04 6.96
C PRO A 112 -0.55 2.79 7.18
N SER A 113 -0.01 3.41 8.22
CA SER A 113 1.35 3.13 8.65
C SER A 113 1.36 1.95 9.61
N PHE A 114 2.53 1.32 9.73
CA PHE A 114 2.70 0.25 10.70
C PHE A 114 2.35 0.70 12.12
N GLY A 115 2.81 1.92 12.50
CA GLY A 115 2.52 2.48 13.81
C GLY A 115 1.03 2.65 14.06
N ASP A 116 0.29 3.11 13.06
CA ASP A 116 -1.15 3.30 13.19
C ASP A 116 -1.87 1.96 13.40
N LEU A 117 -1.44 0.92 12.69
CA LEU A 117 -2.01 -0.40 12.88
C LEU A 117 -1.75 -0.93 14.28
N CYS A 118 -0.55 -0.75 14.79
CA CYS A 118 -0.22 -1.18 16.14
C CYS A 118 -1.05 -0.46 17.20
N LEU A 119 -1.23 0.84 17.05
CA LEU A 119 -2.04 1.63 17.96
C LEU A 119 -3.51 1.20 17.93
N TYR A 120 -4.02 0.89 16.74
CA TYR A 120 -5.39 0.44 16.58
C TYR A 120 -5.65 -0.86 17.36
N TYR A 121 -4.75 -1.83 17.24
CA TYR A 121 -4.89 -3.09 17.93
C TYR A 121 -4.69 -2.95 19.44
N ALA A 122 -3.76 -2.13 19.86
CA ALA A 122 -3.52 -1.87 21.28
C ALA A 122 -4.73 -1.23 21.93
N GLY A 123 -5.43 -0.36 21.22
CA GLY A 123 -6.62 0.31 21.73
C GLY A 123 -7.83 -0.61 21.93
N ARG A 124 -7.76 -1.87 21.52
CA ARG A 124 -8.83 -2.84 21.64
C ARG A 124 -8.59 -3.88 22.73
N GLN A 125 -8.02 -3.49 23.85
CA GLN A 125 -7.74 -4.38 24.97
C GLN A 125 -6.87 -5.57 24.54
N THR A 126 -5.76 -5.27 23.95
CA THR A 126 -4.82 -6.29 23.50
C THR A 126 -4.24 -7.07 24.67
N PRO A 127 -4.29 -8.42 24.65
CA PRO A 127 -3.60 -9.20 25.68
C PRO A 127 -2.12 -8.88 25.76
N ALA A 128 -1.55 -9.02 26.94
CA ALA A 128 -0.15 -8.71 27.17
C ALA A 128 0.79 -9.45 26.20
N GLY A 129 0.48 -10.70 25.88
CA GLY A 129 1.27 -11.49 24.94
C GLY A 129 1.26 -10.92 23.53
N LEU A 130 0.09 -10.42 23.09
CA LEU A 130 -0.01 -9.81 21.78
C LEU A 130 0.73 -8.49 21.72
N ARG A 131 0.70 -7.72 22.81
CA ARG A 131 1.45 -6.48 22.90
C ARG A 131 2.95 -6.70 22.80
N ALA A 132 3.46 -7.74 23.49
CA ALA A 132 4.85 -8.11 23.39
C ALA A 132 5.23 -8.52 21.98
N LEU A 133 4.35 -9.25 21.29
CA LEU A 133 4.57 -9.64 19.90
C LEU A 133 4.63 -8.43 18.97
N VAL A 134 3.73 -7.50 19.15
CA VAL A 134 3.70 -6.27 18.35
C VAL A 134 4.98 -5.46 18.56
N ASP A 135 5.43 -5.33 19.81
CA ASP A 135 6.65 -4.62 20.12
C ASP A 135 7.87 -5.29 19.48
N LEU A 136 7.92 -6.62 19.53
CA LEU A 136 9.02 -7.37 18.93
C LEU A 136 9.06 -7.19 17.41
N ILE A 137 7.93 -7.24 16.75
CA ILE A 137 7.82 -7.03 15.31
C ILE A 137 8.28 -5.61 14.96
N ARG A 138 7.91 -4.65 15.78
CA ARG A 138 8.30 -3.26 15.62
C ARG A 138 9.81 -3.07 15.66
N GLU A 139 10.47 -3.71 16.61
CA GLU A 139 11.93 -3.67 16.70
C GLU A 139 12.57 -4.24 15.44
N GLN A 140 12.07 -5.37 14.96
CA GLN A 140 12.61 -6.00 13.76
C GLN A 140 12.34 -5.21 12.49
N ALA A 141 11.24 -4.49 12.42
CA ALA A 141 10.91 -3.68 11.26
C ALA A 141 11.86 -2.48 11.09
N PHE A 142 12.53 -2.06 12.16
CA PHE A 142 13.44 -0.91 12.14
C PHE A 142 14.92 -1.30 12.18
N THR A 143 15.21 -2.57 12.17
CA THR A 143 16.60 -3.07 12.06
C THR A 143 16.91 -3.65 10.65
#